data_f995f522f55d19c190fbfeb586b9fc0a
#
_entry.id   f995f522f55d19c190fbfeb586b9fc0a
#
_cell.length_a   1.000
_cell.length_b   1.000
_cell.length_c   1.000
_cell.angle_alpha   90.00
_cell.angle_beta   90.00
_cell.angle_gamma   90.00
#
_symmetry.space_group_name_H-M   'P 1'
#
loop_
_entity.id
_entity.type
_entity.pdbx_description
1 polymer ?
#
loop_
_entity_poly.entity_id
_entity_poly.type
_entity_poly.pdbx_seq_one_letter_code
_entity_poly.pdbx_strand_id
1 'polypeptide(L)'
;MNQVSASASEASPSAQPLLQVSEVAVHFGGIVALDGVSFDVQQGAILGLIGPNGAGKTTLFNCLSRLYIPNSGDIRFAGETILETAPHKIADLGIGRTFQNLALFGTMSVLDNVMVGGHSRSSSDFISNALRLPWVKAEERGLEEASWELIEYMDLLDDAYTPVAALPFGTQKRVEMARALASRPKLLLLDEPAGGLNHDEVEDLGSLIKQI
;
A
#
# COMPACT_ATOMS: atom_id res chain seq x y z
N MET A 1 16.97 18.98 -15.04
CA MET A 1 15.92 19.21 -14.02
C MET A 1 14.72 18.37 -14.41
N ASN A 2 14.61 17.18 -13.81
CA ASN A 2 13.46 16.30 -14.04
C ASN A 2 12.47 16.55 -12.90
N GLN A 3 11.38 17.26 -13.19
CA GLN A 3 10.32 17.50 -12.21
C GLN A 3 9.33 16.33 -12.22
N VAL A 4 9.01 15.82 -11.04
CA VAL A 4 7.82 15.00 -10.80
C VAL A 4 6.63 15.97 -10.79
N SER A 5 5.70 15.85 -11.72
CA SER A 5 4.47 16.62 -11.68
C SER A 5 3.33 15.77 -11.13
N ALA A 6 2.60 16.32 -10.19
CA ALA A 6 1.39 15.74 -9.64
C ALA A 6 0.17 16.39 -10.30
N SER A 7 -0.78 15.59 -10.80
CA SER A 7 -2.08 16.09 -11.24
C SER A 7 -3.13 15.67 -10.20
N ALA A 8 -3.76 16.65 -9.57
CA ALA A 8 -4.84 16.45 -8.60
C ALA A 8 -6.20 16.71 -9.24
N SER A 9 -7.18 15.88 -8.91
CA SER A 9 -8.61 16.18 -9.13
C SER A 9 -9.08 17.10 -7.99
N GLU A 10 -9.79 18.18 -8.33
CA GLU A 10 -10.21 19.23 -7.40
C GLU A 10 -11.12 18.70 -6.28
N ALA A 11 -10.66 18.80 -5.03
CA ALA A 11 -11.45 18.60 -3.83
C ALA A 11 -11.54 19.92 -3.05
N SER A 12 -12.69 20.19 -2.45
CA SER A 12 -13.04 21.43 -1.75
C SER A 12 -12.09 21.78 -0.58
N PRO A 13 -11.73 23.05 -0.37
CA PRO A 13 -10.70 23.46 0.58
C PRO A 13 -11.30 23.74 1.96
N SER A 14 -11.37 22.76 2.86
CA SER A 14 -11.56 22.99 4.31
C SER A 14 -11.20 21.83 5.24
N ALA A 15 -10.83 20.67 4.75
CA ALA A 15 -10.40 19.53 5.58
C ALA A 15 -8.87 19.44 5.57
N GLN A 16 -8.28 19.13 6.74
CA GLN A 16 -6.85 18.83 6.85
C GLN A 16 -6.51 17.67 5.91
N PRO A 17 -5.47 17.77 5.06
CA PRO A 17 -5.12 16.70 4.14
C PRO A 17 -4.75 15.43 4.90
N LEU A 18 -5.08 14.26 4.32
CA LEU A 18 -4.71 12.97 4.89
C LEU A 18 -3.19 12.77 4.84
N LEU A 19 -2.57 13.13 3.72
CA LEU A 19 -1.13 13.14 3.55
C LEU A 19 -0.69 14.52 3.11
N GLN A 20 0.36 15.05 3.75
CA GLN A 20 1.03 16.29 3.38
C GLN A 20 2.53 16.04 3.23
N VAL A 21 3.06 16.37 2.08
CA VAL A 21 4.48 16.32 1.76
C VAL A 21 4.96 17.74 1.54
N SER A 22 5.96 18.20 2.29
CA SER A 22 6.41 19.59 2.29
C SER A 22 7.92 19.66 2.09
N GLU A 23 8.36 20.24 0.97
CA GLU A 23 9.76 20.53 0.63
C GLU A 23 10.69 19.31 0.82
N VAL A 24 10.23 18.11 0.48
CA VAL A 24 10.98 16.87 0.67
C VAL A 24 12.10 16.77 -0.35
N ALA A 25 13.36 16.72 0.14
CA ALA A 25 14.53 16.50 -0.67
C ALA A 25 15.29 15.23 -0.25
N VAL A 26 15.80 14.50 -1.25
CA VAL A 26 16.61 13.30 -1.05
C VAL A 26 17.82 13.31 -1.96
N HIS A 27 18.99 13.15 -1.37
CA HIS A 27 20.25 13.11 -2.07
C HIS A 27 20.99 11.81 -1.78
N PHE A 28 21.49 11.15 -2.81
CA PHE A 28 22.35 9.97 -2.72
C PHE A 28 23.74 10.31 -3.24
N GLY A 29 24.68 10.62 -2.34
CA GLY A 29 25.98 11.12 -2.74
C GLY A 29 25.85 12.40 -3.58
N GLY A 30 26.30 12.37 -4.85
CA GLY A 30 26.19 13.50 -5.76
C GLY A 30 24.91 13.56 -6.60
N ILE A 31 23.97 12.63 -6.39
CA ILE A 31 22.73 12.53 -7.17
C ILE A 31 21.58 13.11 -6.35
N VAL A 32 20.86 14.08 -6.91
CA VAL A 32 19.61 14.61 -6.35
C VAL A 32 18.46 13.75 -6.86
N ALA A 33 17.85 12.96 -5.97
CA ALA A 33 16.75 12.07 -6.30
C ALA A 33 15.38 12.76 -6.14
N LEU A 34 15.23 13.62 -5.12
CA LEU A 34 14.09 14.50 -4.92
C LEU A 34 14.61 15.90 -4.57
N ASP A 35 13.97 16.94 -5.12
CA ASP A 35 14.39 18.33 -4.97
C ASP A 35 13.19 19.20 -4.55
N GLY A 36 12.92 19.26 -3.23
CA GLY A 36 11.87 20.13 -2.67
C GLY A 36 10.45 19.74 -3.09
N VAL A 37 10.13 18.45 -3.14
CA VAL A 37 8.81 17.95 -3.55
C VAL A 37 7.75 18.31 -2.51
N SER A 38 6.65 18.94 -2.96
CA SER A 38 5.52 19.33 -2.10
C SER A 38 4.20 19.00 -2.78
N PHE A 39 3.28 18.34 -2.05
CA PHE A 39 1.89 18.09 -2.46
C PHE A 39 1.08 17.61 -1.26
N ASP A 40 -0.25 17.68 -1.42
CA ASP A 40 -1.22 17.20 -0.45
C ASP A 40 -2.13 16.14 -1.08
N VAL A 41 -2.58 15.17 -0.26
CA VAL A 41 -3.59 14.17 -0.64
C VAL A 41 -4.75 14.26 0.33
N GLN A 42 -5.94 14.52 -0.19
CA GLN A 42 -7.17 14.52 0.61
C GLN A 42 -7.68 13.09 0.82
N GLN A 43 -8.45 12.90 1.89
CA GLN A 43 -9.13 11.62 2.09
C GLN A 43 -10.11 11.34 0.93
N GLY A 44 -10.10 10.11 0.41
CA GLY A 44 -10.92 9.69 -0.72
C GLY A 44 -10.42 10.19 -2.09
N ALA A 45 -9.25 10.84 -2.15
CA ALA A 45 -8.67 11.28 -3.40
C ALA A 45 -7.70 10.24 -3.99
N ILE A 46 -7.66 10.15 -5.31
CA ILE A 46 -6.65 9.40 -6.05
C ILE A 46 -5.64 10.39 -6.60
N LEU A 47 -4.37 10.25 -6.20
CA LEU A 47 -3.27 11.06 -6.71
C LEU A 47 -2.36 10.21 -7.60
N GLY A 48 -2.21 10.61 -8.88
CA GLY A 48 -1.28 9.98 -9.82
C GLY A 48 0.10 10.65 -9.80
N LEU A 49 1.14 9.85 -9.54
CA LEU A 49 2.54 10.30 -9.68
C LEU A 49 3.05 9.92 -11.08
N ILE A 50 3.28 10.93 -11.92
CA ILE A 50 3.69 10.75 -13.33
C ILE A 50 5.12 11.26 -13.49
N GLY A 51 5.93 10.53 -14.26
CA GLY A 51 7.29 10.93 -14.58
C GLY A 51 8.09 9.79 -15.22
N PRO A 52 9.18 10.10 -15.92
CA PRO A 52 10.04 9.10 -16.54
C PRO A 52 10.73 8.21 -15.49
N ASN A 53 11.38 7.14 -15.95
CA ASN A 53 12.24 6.33 -15.09
C ASN A 53 13.38 7.19 -14.54
N GLY A 54 13.68 7.04 -13.25
CA GLY A 54 14.67 7.86 -12.55
C GLY A 54 14.15 9.23 -12.07
N ALA A 55 12.86 9.57 -12.27
CA ALA A 55 12.29 10.84 -11.77
C ALA A 55 12.05 10.90 -10.25
N GLY A 56 12.48 9.89 -9.50
CA GLY A 56 12.34 9.88 -8.03
C GLY A 56 11.04 9.27 -7.50
N LYS A 57 10.14 8.73 -8.34
CA LYS A 57 8.86 8.14 -7.89
C LYS A 57 9.06 7.08 -6.79
N THR A 58 9.89 6.09 -7.04
CA THR A 58 10.20 5.03 -6.06
C THR A 58 10.92 5.59 -4.82
N THR A 59 11.75 6.62 -4.97
CA THR A 59 12.39 7.30 -3.85
C THR A 59 11.35 7.95 -2.93
N LEU A 60 10.36 8.63 -3.51
CA LEU A 60 9.25 9.22 -2.76
C LEU A 60 8.43 8.15 -2.04
N PHE A 61 8.06 7.06 -2.72
CA PHE A 61 7.37 5.92 -2.09
C PHE A 61 8.18 5.32 -0.93
N ASN A 62 9.51 5.24 -1.07
CA ASN A 62 10.39 4.77 -0.01
C ASN A 62 10.44 5.75 1.17
N CYS A 63 10.34 7.06 0.95
CA CYS A 63 10.20 8.04 2.03
C CYS A 63 8.85 7.92 2.74
N LEU A 64 7.73 7.76 1.99
CA LEU A 64 6.41 7.55 2.55
C LEU A 64 6.30 6.25 3.37
N SER A 65 7.05 5.23 2.97
CA SER A 65 7.14 3.95 3.70
C SER A 65 8.23 3.95 4.78
N ARG A 66 8.93 5.09 5.00
CA ARG A 66 10.04 5.24 5.96
C ARG A 66 11.22 4.29 5.72
N LEU A 67 11.34 3.73 4.50
CA LEU A 67 12.54 2.98 4.08
C LEU A 67 13.72 3.94 3.84
N TYR A 68 13.42 5.18 3.43
CA TYR A 68 14.39 6.27 3.32
C TYR A 68 14.00 7.42 4.23
N ILE A 69 15.02 8.10 4.76
CA ILE A 69 14.87 9.35 5.51
C ILE A 69 15.23 10.50 4.55
N PRO A 70 14.33 11.47 4.32
CA PRO A 70 14.67 12.63 3.51
C PRO A 70 15.78 13.47 4.17
N ASN A 71 16.58 14.16 3.35
CA ASN A 71 17.61 15.08 3.82
C ASN A 71 17.01 16.37 4.38
N SER A 72 15.86 16.81 3.85
CA SER A 72 15.10 17.95 4.33
C SER A 72 13.61 17.81 3.98
N GLY A 73 12.80 18.71 4.53
CA GLY A 73 11.35 18.67 4.39
C GLY A 73 10.65 17.86 5.48
N ASP A 74 9.32 17.79 5.38
CA ASP A 74 8.49 17.02 6.32
C ASP A 74 7.43 16.21 5.56
N ILE A 75 7.03 15.09 6.15
CA ILE A 75 5.94 14.24 5.66
C ILE A 75 4.98 14.04 6.83
N ARG A 76 3.74 14.51 6.67
CA ARG A 76 2.70 14.38 7.68
C ARG A 76 1.60 13.47 7.19
N PHE A 77 1.15 12.58 8.05
CA PHE A 77 0.00 11.72 7.84
C PHE A 77 -1.03 11.94 8.95
N ALA A 78 -2.26 12.26 8.57
CA ALA A 78 -3.32 12.67 9.51
C ALA A 78 -2.88 13.78 10.49
N GLY A 79 -2.04 14.71 10.02
CA GLY A 79 -1.54 15.86 10.78
C GLY A 79 -0.27 15.63 11.59
N GLU A 80 0.17 14.37 11.75
CA GLU A 80 1.36 14.02 12.53
C GLU A 80 2.54 13.68 11.59
N THR A 81 3.75 14.14 11.94
CA THR A 81 4.95 13.77 11.17
C THR A 81 5.23 12.28 11.27
N ILE A 82 5.47 11.64 10.13
CA ILE A 82 5.86 10.23 10.10
C ILE A 82 7.38 10.04 10.18
N LEU A 83 8.16 11.12 10.13
CA LEU A 83 9.62 11.04 10.04
C LEU A 83 10.28 10.45 11.30
N GLU A 84 9.58 10.46 12.41
CA GLU A 84 10.03 9.85 13.68
C GLU A 84 9.49 8.43 13.88
N THR A 85 8.59 7.98 12.99
CA THR A 85 7.97 6.65 13.09
C THR A 85 8.93 5.57 12.56
N ALA A 86 9.08 4.49 13.30
CA ALA A 86 9.87 3.34 12.84
C ALA A 86 9.22 2.68 11.61
N PRO A 87 10.00 2.20 10.62
CA PRO A 87 9.47 1.65 9.36
C PRO A 87 8.40 0.56 9.54
N HIS A 88 8.59 -0.34 10.52
CA HIS A 88 7.65 -1.43 10.79
C HIS A 88 6.32 -0.95 11.39
N LYS A 89 6.24 0.30 11.87
CA LYS A 89 5.01 0.90 12.44
C LYS A 89 4.21 1.72 11.44
N ILE A 90 4.69 1.88 10.21
CA ILE A 90 4.00 2.66 9.16
C ILE A 90 2.65 2.03 8.81
N ALA A 91 2.58 0.70 8.77
CA ALA A 91 1.33 -0.02 8.54
C ALA A 91 0.31 0.23 9.68
N ASP A 92 0.77 0.36 10.93
CA ASP A 92 -0.09 0.63 12.09
C ASP A 92 -0.74 2.03 12.01
N LEU A 93 -0.08 2.99 11.37
CA LEU A 93 -0.66 4.32 11.09
C LEU A 93 -1.79 4.23 10.05
N GLY A 94 -1.86 3.16 9.26
CA GLY A 94 -2.82 2.97 8.18
C GLY A 94 -2.26 3.33 6.81
N ILE A 95 -0.95 3.24 6.59
CA ILE A 95 -0.32 3.40 5.28
C ILE A 95 0.02 2.00 4.75
N GLY A 96 -0.73 1.56 3.74
CA GLY A 96 -0.48 0.30 3.01
C GLY A 96 0.32 0.55 1.73
N ARG A 97 1.12 -0.42 1.30
CA ARG A 97 1.88 -0.36 0.06
C ARG A 97 1.87 -1.69 -0.67
N THR A 98 1.67 -1.65 -1.99
CA THR A 98 2.06 -2.74 -2.88
C THR A 98 3.52 -2.58 -3.28
N PHE A 99 4.19 -3.66 -3.65
CA PHE A 99 5.58 -3.62 -4.07
C PHE A 99 5.69 -3.79 -5.58
N GLN A 100 6.69 -3.16 -6.20
CA GLN A 100 6.96 -3.27 -7.63
C GLN A 100 7.17 -4.73 -8.09
N ASN A 101 7.80 -5.55 -7.25
CA ASN A 101 7.86 -7.00 -7.43
C ASN A 101 6.82 -7.63 -6.51
N LEU A 102 5.94 -8.47 -7.07
CA LEU A 102 4.94 -9.21 -6.32
C LEU A 102 5.60 -9.87 -5.09
N ALA A 103 5.43 -9.25 -3.93
CA ALA A 103 6.00 -9.76 -2.69
C ALA A 103 5.08 -10.84 -2.07
N LEU A 104 4.44 -11.66 -2.93
CA LEU A 104 3.52 -12.72 -2.53
C LEU A 104 4.28 -13.98 -2.12
N PHE A 105 3.72 -14.72 -1.19
CA PHE A 105 4.22 -16.03 -0.79
C PHE A 105 3.69 -17.07 -1.80
N GLY A 106 4.48 -17.37 -2.84
CA GLY A 106 4.06 -18.16 -3.98
C GLY A 106 3.55 -19.57 -3.65
N THR A 107 4.07 -20.18 -2.58
CA THR A 107 3.67 -21.53 -2.12
C THR A 107 2.42 -21.52 -1.24
N MET A 108 1.98 -20.35 -0.76
CA MET A 108 0.77 -20.20 0.04
C MET A 108 -0.44 -19.97 -0.88
N SER A 109 -1.63 -20.32 -0.40
CA SER A 109 -2.88 -20.06 -1.10
C SER A 109 -3.18 -18.55 -1.21
N VAL A 110 -4.15 -18.18 -2.03
CA VAL A 110 -4.70 -16.82 -2.10
C VAL A 110 -5.19 -16.39 -0.71
N LEU A 111 -6.02 -17.23 -0.07
CA LEU A 111 -6.56 -16.94 1.27
C LEU A 111 -5.45 -16.68 2.29
N ASP A 112 -4.45 -17.54 2.35
CA ASP A 112 -3.34 -17.37 3.28
C ASP A 112 -2.56 -16.07 3.03
N ASN A 113 -2.32 -15.72 1.74
CA ASN A 113 -1.66 -14.46 1.38
C ASN A 113 -2.46 -13.24 1.83
N VAL A 114 -3.79 -13.25 1.66
CA VAL A 114 -4.66 -12.15 2.09
C VAL A 114 -4.68 -12.05 3.61
N MET A 115 -4.82 -13.17 4.32
CA MET A 115 -4.77 -13.23 5.79
C MET A 115 -3.48 -12.67 6.36
N VAL A 116 -2.32 -12.98 5.75
CA VAL A 116 -1.02 -12.40 6.15
C VAL A 116 -1.05 -10.86 6.08
N GLY A 117 -1.73 -10.29 5.09
CA GLY A 117 -1.90 -8.83 4.96
C GLY A 117 -2.60 -8.18 6.15
N GLY A 118 -3.56 -8.88 6.76
CA GLY A 118 -4.28 -8.40 7.93
C GLY A 118 -3.57 -8.64 9.28
N HIS A 119 -2.48 -9.39 9.29
CA HIS A 119 -1.79 -9.79 10.52
C HIS A 119 -1.18 -8.62 11.29
N SER A 120 -0.85 -7.50 10.63
CA SER A 120 -0.37 -6.28 11.30
C SER A 120 -1.39 -5.68 12.28
N ARG A 121 -2.66 -6.08 12.20
CA ARG A 121 -3.75 -5.64 13.07
C ARG A 121 -4.04 -6.61 14.22
N SER A 122 -3.46 -7.81 14.19
CA SER A 122 -3.58 -8.77 15.29
C SER A 122 -2.80 -8.25 16.49
N SER A 123 -3.48 -8.14 17.63
CA SER A 123 -2.88 -7.75 18.89
C SER A 123 -2.32 -8.97 19.65
N SER A 124 -2.49 -10.17 19.09
CA SER A 124 -2.05 -11.40 19.75
C SER A 124 -0.53 -11.51 19.72
N ASP A 125 0.07 -11.54 20.90
CA ASP A 125 1.49 -11.80 21.09
C ASP A 125 1.81 -13.31 20.99
N PHE A 126 3.11 -13.62 20.95
CA PHE A 126 3.59 -15.00 20.85
C PHE A 126 3.02 -15.92 21.96
N ILE A 127 2.84 -15.38 23.16
CA ILE A 127 2.36 -16.16 24.34
C ILE A 127 0.86 -16.46 24.19
N SER A 128 0.05 -15.46 23.79
CA SER A 128 -1.38 -15.62 23.57
C SER A 128 -1.69 -16.62 22.45
N ASN A 129 -0.91 -16.58 21.38
CA ASN A 129 -0.98 -17.53 20.27
C ASN A 129 -0.59 -18.94 20.70
N ALA A 130 0.50 -19.10 21.47
CA ALA A 130 0.97 -20.40 21.96
C ALA A 130 -0.04 -21.06 22.91
N LEU A 131 -0.76 -20.27 23.71
CA LEU A 131 -1.79 -20.75 24.64
C LEU A 131 -3.17 -20.94 23.98
N ARG A 132 -3.35 -20.58 22.69
CA ARG A 132 -4.61 -20.68 21.94
C ARG A 132 -5.81 -20.11 22.70
N LEU A 133 -5.65 -18.93 23.28
CA LEU A 133 -6.66 -18.31 24.12
C LEU A 133 -7.95 -18.01 23.31
N PRO A 134 -9.13 -18.03 23.95
CA PRO A 134 -10.41 -17.90 23.22
C PRO A 134 -10.52 -16.65 22.35
N TRP A 135 -9.92 -15.53 22.77
CA TRP A 135 -9.92 -14.28 22.00
C TRP A 135 -9.05 -14.36 20.75
N VAL A 136 -7.95 -15.14 20.76
CA VAL A 136 -7.10 -15.37 19.57
C VAL A 136 -7.92 -16.04 18.47
N LYS A 137 -8.73 -17.06 18.84
CA LYS A 137 -9.62 -17.72 17.88
C LYS A 137 -10.71 -16.80 17.33
N ALA A 138 -11.19 -15.85 18.13
CA ALA A 138 -12.17 -14.86 17.67
C ALA A 138 -11.52 -13.85 16.71
N GLU A 139 -10.29 -13.43 16.99
CA GLU A 139 -9.49 -12.55 16.16
C GLU A 139 -9.13 -13.23 14.81
N GLU A 140 -8.67 -14.49 14.85
CA GLU A 140 -8.40 -15.28 13.64
C GLU A 140 -9.64 -15.44 12.77
N ARG A 141 -10.82 -15.74 13.34
CA ARG A 141 -12.07 -15.83 12.58
C ARG A 141 -12.45 -14.49 11.95
N GLY A 142 -12.35 -13.38 12.70
CA GLY A 142 -12.64 -12.06 12.14
C GLY A 142 -11.68 -11.66 11.01
N LEU A 143 -10.41 -12.09 11.10
CA LEU A 143 -9.44 -11.91 10.02
C LEU A 143 -9.79 -12.78 8.81
N GLU A 144 -10.16 -14.03 9.03
CA GLU A 144 -10.57 -14.96 7.97
C GLU A 144 -11.83 -14.44 7.26
N GLU A 145 -12.88 -14.05 8.01
CA GLU A 145 -14.11 -13.46 7.45
C GLU A 145 -13.80 -12.21 6.60
N ALA A 146 -13.01 -11.27 7.11
CA ALA A 146 -12.60 -10.08 6.37
C ALA A 146 -11.75 -10.43 5.12
N SER A 147 -10.97 -11.51 5.18
CA SER A 147 -10.18 -11.97 4.03
C SER A 147 -11.09 -12.56 2.95
N TRP A 148 -12.14 -13.28 3.32
CA TRP A 148 -13.14 -13.78 2.38
C TRP A 148 -13.91 -12.66 1.68
N GLU A 149 -14.30 -11.60 2.42
CA GLU A 149 -14.93 -10.42 1.82
C GLU A 149 -14.02 -9.76 0.75
N LEU A 150 -12.71 -9.66 1.02
CA LEU A 150 -11.75 -9.12 0.07
C LEU A 150 -11.51 -10.04 -1.13
N ILE A 151 -11.49 -11.36 -0.93
CA ILE A 151 -11.35 -12.36 -1.99
C ILE A 151 -12.56 -12.29 -2.93
N GLU A 152 -13.76 -12.18 -2.39
CA GLU A 152 -14.98 -11.97 -3.18
C GLU A 152 -14.94 -10.64 -3.94
N TYR A 153 -14.60 -9.55 -3.25
CA TYR A 153 -14.49 -8.21 -3.84
C TYR A 153 -13.47 -8.14 -5.00
N MET A 154 -12.39 -8.93 -4.92
CA MET A 154 -11.34 -9.00 -5.94
C MET A 154 -11.60 -10.05 -7.03
N ASP A 155 -12.77 -10.72 -7.01
CA ASP A 155 -13.11 -11.79 -7.94
C ASP A 155 -12.06 -12.93 -7.94
N LEU A 156 -11.76 -13.44 -6.73
CA LEU A 156 -10.75 -14.47 -6.48
C LEU A 156 -11.33 -15.73 -5.81
N LEU A 157 -12.66 -15.85 -5.72
CA LEU A 157 -13.31 -16.96 -4.98
C LEU A 157 -12.91 -18.33 -5.53
N ASP A 158 -12.87 -18.48 -6.86
CA ASP A 158 -12.53 -19.75 -7.51
C ASP A 158 -11.08 -20.17 -7.27
N ASP A 159 -10.22 -19.21 -7.01
CA ASP A 159 -8.78 -19.40 -6.79
C ASP A 159 -8.37 -19.37 -5.31
N ALA A 160 -9.33 -19.24 -4.38
CA ALA A 160 -9.04 -18.97 -2.96
C ALA A 160 -8.04 -19.92 -2.32
N TYR A 161 -8.07 -21.19 -2.69
CA TYR A 161 -7.17 -22.24 -2.17
C TYR A 161 -6.01 -22.58 -3.12
N THR A 162 -5.91 -21.90 -4.27
CA THR A 162 -4.86 -22.15 -5.24
C THR A 162 -3.54 -21.48 -4.76
N PRO A 163 -2.39 -22.16 -4.85
CA PRO A 163 -1.10 -21.56 -4.61
C PRO A 163 -0.87 -20.38 -5.57
N VAL A 164 -0.47 -19.23 -5.04
CA VAL A 164 -0.38 -17.99 -5.83
C VAL A 164 0.59 -18.12 -7.02
N ALA A 165 1.66 -18.90 -6.89
CA ALA A 165 2.61 -19.12 -7.99
C ALA A 165 1.99 -19.83 -9.21
N ALA A 166 0.85 -20.51 -9.06
CA ALA A 166 0.15 -21.20 -10.15
C ALA A 166 -0.82 -20.28 -10.92
N LEU A 167 -1.07 -19.07 -10.42
CA LEU A 167 -2.04 -18.15 -10.99
C LEU A 167 -1.45 -17.31 -12.13
N PRO A 168 -2.28 -16.85 -13.09
CA PRO A 168 -1.91 -15.85 -14.07
C PRO A 168 -1.41 -14.55 -13.39
N PHE A 169 -0.55 -13.80 -14.06
CA PHE A 169 0.07 -12.60 -13.48
C PHE A 169 -0.96 -11.53 -13.08
N GLY A 170 -2.00 -11.30 -13.89
CA GLY A 170 -3.09 -10.37 -13.56
C GLY A 170 -3.84 -10.79 -12.29
N THR A 171 -4.10 -12.10 -12.12
CA THR A 171 -4.73 -12.63 -10.90
C THR A 171 -3.81 -12.44 -9.68
N GLN A 172 -2.49 -12.68 -9.83
CA GLN A 172 -1.52 -12.41 -8.76
C GLN A 172 -1.53 -10.93 -8.34
N LYS A 173 -1.71 -9.98 -9.27
CA LYS A 173 -1.86 -8.54 -8.97
C LYS A 173 -3.11 -8.25 -8.15
N ARG A 174 -4.22 -8.92 -8.43
CA ARG A 174 -5.45 -8.82 -7.61
C ARG A 174 -5.21 -9.36 -6.19
N VAL A 175 -4.49 -10.48 -6.05
CA VAL A 175 -4.10 -11.04 -4.73
C VAL A 175 -3.21 -10.06 -3.95
N GLU A 176 -2.24 -9.42 -4.61
CA GLU A 176 -1.37 -8.41 -4.00
C GLU A 176 -2.21 -7.24 -3.45
N MET A 177 -3.19 -6.78 -4.23
CA MET A 177 -4.08 -5.70 -3.82
C MET A 177 -4.98 -6.13 -2.65
N ALA A 178 -5.60 -7.32 -2.72
CA ALA A 178 -6.39 -7.88 -1.61
C ALA A 178 -5.57 -7.93 -0.32
N ARG A 179 -4.34 -8.41 -0.39
CA ARG A 179 -3.42 -8.47 0.74
C ARG A 179 -3.09 -7.08 1.30
N ALA A 180 -2.86 -6.09 0.44
CA ALA A 180 -2.60 -4.73 0.90
C ALA A 180 -3.83 -4.11 1.57
N LEU A 181 -5.04 -4.38 1.06
CA LEU A 181 -6.30 -3.92 1.63
C LEU A 181 -6.68 -4.63 2.94
N ALA A 182 -6.20 -5.84 3.18
CA ALA A 182 -6.47 -6.59 4.41
C ALA A 182 -6.00 -5.86 5.68
N SER A 183 -4.96 -5.01 5.56
CA SER A 183 -4.55 -4.11 6.64
C SER A 183 -5.52 -2.94 6.86
N ARG A 184 -6.59 -2.78 6.04
CA ARG A 184 -7.53 -1.65 6.04
C ARG A 184 -6.82 -0.30 6.04
N PRO A 185 -5.97 -0.01 5.07
CA PRO A 185 -5.19 1.21 5.05
C PRO A 185 -6.10 2.42 4.83
N LYS A 186 -5.71 3.57 5.42
CA LYS A 186 -6.31 4.88 5.13
C LYS A 186 -5.68 5.50 3.88
N LEU A 187 -4.43 5.13 3.59
CA LEU A 187 -3.68 5.51 2.39
C LEU A 187 -3.07 4.26 1.77
N LEU A 188 -3.38 4.00 0.51
CA LEU A 188 -2.81 2.90 -0.26
C LEU A 188 -1.82 3.45 -1.30
N LEU A 189 -0.57 3.01 -1.21
CA LEU A 189 0.50 3.34 -2.14
C LEU A 189 0.63 2.22 -3.18
N LEU A 190 0.33 2.53 -4.45
CA LEU A 190 0.41 1.59 -5.57
C LEU A 190 1.63 1.91 -6.43
N ASP A 191 2.66 1.07 -6.39
CA ASP A 191 3.90 1.25 -7.15
C ASP A 191 3.82 0.48 -8.48
N GLU A 192 3.66 1.20 -9.60
CA GLU A 192 3.50 0.63 -10.95
C GLU A 192 2.44 -0.49 -11.05
N PRO A 193 1.19 -0.27 -10.58
CA PRO A 193 0.20 -1.34 -10.47
C PRO A 193 -0.15 -2.00 -11.81
N ALA A 194 -0.06 -1.27 -12.92
CA ALA A 194 -0.35 -1.75 -14.28
C ALA A 194 0.85 -2.44 -14.96
N GLY A 195 2.02 -2.46 -14.31
CA GLY A 195 3.22 -3.07 -14.90
C GLY A 195 3.03 -4.55 -15.21
N GLY A 196 3.25 -4.95 -16.46
CA GLY A 196 3.15 -6.36 -16.92
C GLY A 196 1.73 -6.85 -17.24
N LEU A 197 0.71 -6.00 -17.12
CA LEU A 197 -0.68 -6.30 -17.46
C LEU A 197 -0.96 -5.99 -18.95
N ASN A 198 -1.89 -6.73 -19.55
CA ASN A 198 -2.44 -6.39 -20.86
C ASN A 198 -3.47 -5.24 -20.75
N HIS A 199 -4.02 -4.78 -21.89
CA HIS A 199 -4.90 -3.61 -21.93
C HIS A 199 -6.20 -3.82 -21.13
N ASP A 200 -6.83 -4.97 -21.29
CA ASP A 200 -8.09 -5.29 -20.61
C ASP A 200 -7.88 -5.40 -19.08
N GLU A 201 -6.80 -6.07 -18.67
CA GLU A 201 -6.40 -6.17 -17.25
C GLU A 201 -6.10 -4.80 -16.61
N VAL A 202 -5.54 -3.86 -17.38
CA VAL A 202 -5.29 -2.48 -16.91
C VAL A 202 -6.61 -1.74 -16.69
N GLU A 203 -7.58 -1.88 -17.60
CA GLU A 203 -8.91 -1.26 -17.46
C GLU A 203 -9.66 -1.81 -16.26
N ASP A 204 -9.65 -3.14 -16.08
CA ASP A 204 -10.25 -3.82 -14.94
C ASP A 204 -9.63 -3.36 -13.62
N LEU A 205 -8.29 -3.33 -13.54
CA LEU A 205 -7.58 -2.86 -12.37
C LEU A 205 -7.88 -1.38 -12.07
N GLY A 206 -7.92 -0.54 -13.11
CA GLY A 206 -8.27 0.87 -12.98
C GLY A 206 -9.71 1.09 -12.47
N SER A 207 -10.65 0.23 -12.89
CA SER A 207 -12.02 0.24 -12.40
C SER A 207 -12.10 -0.17 -10.94
N LEU A 208 -11.33 -1.18 -10.54
CA LEU A 208 -11.22 -1.66 -9.17
C LEU A 208 -10.63 -0.59 -8.24
N ILE A 209 -9.54 0.07 -8.64
CA ILE A 209 -8.90 1.15 -7.85
C ILE A 209 -9.87 2.32 -7.60
N LYS A 210 -10.79 2.60 -8.53
CA LYS A 210 -11.79 3.67 -8.35
C LYS A 210 -12.91 3.32 -7.37
N GLN A 211 -13.08 2.04 -7.07
CA GLN A 211 -14.11 1.55 -6.14
C GLN A 211 -13.60 1.43 -4.70
N ILE A 212 -12.28 1.40 -4.51
CA ILE A 212 -11.60 1.41 -3.22
C ILE A 212 -11.62 2.80 -2.62
#